data_0983d2dd0789473cfb60fa3bc831d9b8
#
_entry.id   0983d2dd0789473cfb60fa3bc831d9b8
#
_cell.length_a   1.000
_cell.length_b   1.000
_cell.length_c   1.000
_cell.angle_alpha   90.00
_cell.angle_beta   90.00
_cell.angle_gamma   90.00
#
_symmetry.space_group_name_H-M   'P 1'
#
loop_
_entity.id
_entity.type
_entity.pdbx_description
1 polymer ?
#
loop_
_entity_poly.entity_id
_entity_poly.type
_entity_poly.pdbx_seq_one_letter_code
_entity_poly.pdbx_strand_id
1 'polypeptide(L)'
;MTTNTPSNTPLQQQIDEFIAEGASLLPTRLLLDLLRPIGQLITSGAAERSLRAGMQAPDFTLLDARGTAVKLSHLLEQGPVVMTFYRGAWCPYCHLTLRAYQQALPQLQAGGATLVAISPQTPHHSRALAEKQELTFALLSDTGNQVARQFGLVFTIDEAVRGAYKQVDADLPAFNGTDS
;
A
#
# COMPACT_ATOMS: atom_id res chain seq x y z
N MET A 1 20.11 -13.66 -5.69
CA MET A 1 19.70 -12.85 -6.87
C MET A 1 18.45 -13.53 -7.44
N THR A 2 17.27 -13.15 -6.98
CA THR A 2 16.02 -13.65 -7.55
C THR A 2 15.73 -12.81 -8.78
N THR A 3 15.83 -13.43 -9.95
CA THR A 3 15.46 -12.82 -11.23
C THR A 3 13.99 -12.42 -11.18
N ASN A 4 13.72 -11.14 -11.31
CA ASN A 4 12.39 -10.55 -11.32
C ASN A 4 11.74 -10.80 -12.69
N THR A 5 11.47 -12.08 -13.02
CA THR A 5 10.74 -12.44 -14.25
C THR A 5 9.29 -11.96 -14.08
N PRO A 6 8.73 -11.16 -15.01
CA PRO A 6 7.33 -10.76 -14.93
C PRO A 6 6.45 -12.02 -14.95
N SER A 7 5.76 -12.28 -13.84
CA SER A 7 4.80 -13.37 -13.73
C SER A 7 3.55 -13.01 -14.55
N ASN A 8 3.19 -13.84 -15.50
CA ASN A 8 1.91 -13.72 -16.23
C ASN A 8 0.73 -14.30 -15.41
N THR A 9 0.99 -14.68 -14.16
CA THR A 9 0.01 -15.25 -13.23
C THR A 9 -0.89 -14.12 -12.70
N PRO A 10 -2.23 -14.30 -12.67
CA PRO A 10 -3.14 -13.32 -12.09
C PRO A 10 -2.76 -12.94 -10.66
N LEU A 11 -2.93 -11.66 -10.29
CA LEU A 11 -2.57 -11.16 -8.96
C LEU A 11 -3.22 -11.99 -7.84
N GLN A 12 -4.50 -12.35 -7.98
CA GLN A 12 -5.19 -13.16 -6.98
C GLN A 12 -4.49 -14.49 -6.74
N GLN A 13 -4.09 -15.18 -7.78
CA GLN A 13 -3.37 -16.45 -7.66
C GLN A 13 -2.01 -16.27 -6.97
N GLN A 14 -1.26 -15.20 -7.27
CA GLN A 14 0.00 -14.89 -6.58
C GLN A 14 -0.22 -14.64 -5.09
N ILE A 15 -1.32 -13.97 -4.71
CA ILE A 15 -1.70 -13.74 -3.32
C ILE A 15 -2.06 -15.06 -2.64
N ASP A 16 -2.86 -15.91 -3.27
CA ASP A 16 -3.28 -17.20 -2.72
C ASP A 16 -2.08 -18.14 -2.50
N GLU A 17 -1.16 -18.20 -3.45
CA GLU A 17 0.11 -18.95 -3.35
C GLU A 17 0.96 -18.43 -2.18
N PHE A 18 1.11 -17.11 -2.04
CA PHE A 18 1.85 -16.49 -0.94
C PHE A 18 1.22 -16.78 0.43
N ILE A 19 -0.12 -16.77 0.52
CA ILE A 19 -0.84 -17.13 1.76
C ILE A 19 -0.59 -18.60 2.12
N ALA A 20 -0.70 -19.50 1.14
CA ALA A 20 -0.50 -20.93 1.35
C ALA A 20 0.95 -21.25 1.80
N GLU A 21 1.95 -20.60 1.19
CA GLU A 21 3.34 -20.72 1.59
C GLU A 21 3.57 -20.17 3.00
N GLY A 22 3.11 -18.96 3.30
CA GLY A 22 3.23 -18.32 4.62
C GLY A 22 2.58 -19.15 5.73
N ALA A 23 1.44 -19.77 5.46
CA ALA A 23 0.76 -20.64 6.41
C ALA A 23 1.58 -21.89 6.76
N SER A 24 2.45 -22.35 5.87
CA SER A 24 3.32 -23.52 6.10
C SER A 24 4.63 -23.16 6.84
N LEU A 25 5.08 -21.92 6.75
CA LEU A 25 6.39 -21.46 7.25
C LEU A 25 6.34 -20.80 8.62
N LEU A 26 5.20 -20.19 8.97
CA LEU A 26 5.06 -19.44 10.22
C LEU A 26 4.46 -20.29 11.33
N PRO A 27 4.89 -20.12 12.60
CA PRO A 27 4.20 -20.71 13.73
C PRO A 27 2.72 -20.30 13.73
N THR A 28 1.80 -21.24 13.96
CA THR A 28 0.35 -21.00 13.92
C THR A 28 -0.08 -19.80 14.76
N ARG A 29 0.50 -19.63 15.95
CA ARG A 29 0.19 -18.50 16.84
C ARG A 29 0.54 -17.15 16.19
N LEU A 30 1.72 -17.05 15.59
CA LEU A 30 2.16 -15.83 14.91
C LEU A 30 1.27 -15.53 13.71
N LEU A 31 0.93 -16.54 12.90
CA LEU A 31 0.03 -16.38 11.78
C LEU A 31 -1.34 -15.83 12.22
N LEU A 32 -1.93 -16.38 13.28
CA LEU A 32 -3.21 -15.91 13.82
C LEU A 32 -3.12 -14.45 14.32
N ASP A 33 -2.02 -14.07 14.98
CA ASP A 33 -1.80 -12.71 15.45
C ASP A 33 -1.64 -11.73 14.27
N LEU A 34 -0.99 -12.13 13.18
CA LEU A 34 -0.86 -11.31 11.95
C LEU A 34 -2.19 -11.16 11.18
N LEU A 35 -3.07 -12.16 11.23
CA LEU A 35 -4.37 -12.14 10.53
C LEU A 35 -5.47 -11.45 11.35
N ARG A 36 -5.32 -11.33 12.67
CA ARG A 36 -6.32 -10.73 13.58
C ARG A 36 -6.81 -9.35 13.13
N PRO A 37 -5.94 -8.39 12.72
CA PRO A 37 -6.40 -7.07 12.27
C PRO A 37 -7.32 -7.12 11.06
N ILE A 38 -7.12 -8.09 10.17
CA ILE A 38 -7.96 -8.25 8.97
C ILE A 38 -9.38 -8.64 9.40
N GLY A 39 -9.52 -9.62 10.30
CA GLY A 39 -10.82 -10.02 10.85
C GLY A 39 -11.53 -8.87 11.58
N GLN A 40 -10.80 -8.11 12.39
CA GLN A 40 -11.32 -6.92 13.07
C GLN A 40 -11.79 -5.85 12.08
N LEU A 41 -11.02 -5.62 11.01
CA LEU A 41 -11.35 -4.63 9.99
C LEU A 41 -12.64 -5.00 9.23
N ILE A 42 -12.83 -6.28 8.89
CA ILE A 42 -14.04 -6.79 8.22
C ILE A 42 -15.30 -6.51 9.05
N THR A 43 -15.21 -6.69 10.38
CA THR A 43 -16.35 -6.54 11.29
C THR A 43 -16.55 -5.11 11.80
N SER A 44 -15.58 -4.21 11.58
CA SER A 44 -15.59 -2.85 12.14
C SER A 44 -16.46 -1.83 11.39
N GLY A 45 -17.04 -2.18 10.26
CA GLY A 45 -17.72 -1.23 9.37
C GLY A 45 -16.78 -0.22 8.70
N ALA A 46 -15.49 -0.56 8.56
CA ALA A 46 -14.51 0.34 7.94
C ALA A 46 -14.82 0.59 6.46
N ALA A 47 -15.31 -0.43 5.75
CA ALA A 47 -15.68 -0.31 4.35
C ALA A 47 -16.83 0.70 4.15
N GLU A 48 -17.78 0.73 5.07
CA GLU A 48 -18.93 1.65 5.03
C GLU A 48 -18.52 3.11 5.31
N ARG A 49 -17.44 3.33 6.06
CA ARG A 49 -16.91 4.67 6.36
C ARG A 49 -15.97 5.20 5.30
N SER A 50 -15.48 4.35 4.40
CA SER A 50 -14.60 4.77 3.31
C SER A 50 -15.34 5.55 2.22
N LEU A 51 -14.63 6.36 1.46
CA LEU A 51 -15.18 7.03 0.28
C LEU A 51 -15.72 6.01 -0.72
N ARG A 52 -16.88 6.31 -1.29
CA ARG A 52 -17.58 5.45 -2.25
C ARG A 52 -17.63 6.10 -3.63
N ALA A 53 -17.88 5.29 -4.65
CA ALA A 53 -18.14 5.77 -6.00
C ALA A 53 -19.23 6.85 -6.02
N GLY A 54 -19.03 7.91 -6.76
CA GLY A 54 -19.91 9.09 -6.84
C GLY A 54 -19.63 10.16 -5.78
N MET A 55 -18.79 9.90 -4.78
CA MET A 55 -18.35 10.93 -3.82
C MET A 55 -17.15 11.70 -4.36
N GLN A 56 -17.05 12.98 -3.99
CA GLN A 56 -15.90 13.79 -4.34
C GLN A 56 -14.67 13.41 -3.51
N ALA A 57 -13.56 13.09 -4.16
CA ALA A 57 -12.29 12.85 -3.49
C ALA A 57 -11.74 14.15 -2.88
N PRO A 58 -11.25 14.14 -1.63
CA PRO A 58 -10.52 15.27 -1.05
C PRO A 58 -9.28 15.59 -1.87
N ASP A 59 -9.03 16.90 -2.13
CA ASP A 59 -7.76 17.32 -2.73
C ASP A 59 -6.63 17.23 -1.70
N PHE A 60 -5.45 16.90 -2.16
CA PHE A 60 -4.27 16.80 -1.28
C PHE A 60 -2.99 17.20 -2.02
N THR A 61 -1.95 17.48 -1.24
CA THR A 61 -0.57 17.61 -1.73
C THR A 61 0.33 16.74 -0.87
N LEU A 62 1.00 15.77 -1.50
CA LEU A 62 1.95 14.87 -0.84
C LEU A 62 3.30 14.90 -1.56
N LEU A 63 4.37 14.54 -0.85
CA LEU A 63 5.69 14.39 -1.45
C LEU A 63 5.85 12.99 -2.07
N ASP A 64 6.40 12.95 -3.26
CA ASP A 64 6.82 11.69 -3.87
C ASP A 64 8.16 11.19 -3.27
N ALA A 65 8.61 10.03 -3.70
CA ALA A 65 9.85 9.39 -3.27
C ALA A 65 11.12 10.23 -3.60
N ARG A 66 11.03 11.25 -4.45
CA ARG A 66 12.11 12.17 -4.84
C ARG A 66 12.04 13.50 -4.09
N GLY A 67 10.98 13.69 -3.29
CA GLY A 67 10.73 14.95 -2.56
C GLY A 67 9.96 15.98 -3.39
N THR A 68 9.42 15.61 -4.55
CA THR A 68 8.61 16.49 -5.38
C THR A 68 7.17 16.53 -4.85
N ALA A 69 6.59 17.73 -4.74
CA ALA A 69 5.20 17.89 -4.34
C ALA A 69 4.25 17.47 -5.48
N VAL A 70 3.36 16.55 -5.18
CA VAL A 70 2.32 16.06 -6.10
C VAL A 70 0.95 16.46 -5.56
N LYS A 71 0.20 17.23 -6.33
CA LYS A 71 -1.15 17.67 -5.98
C LYS A 71 -2.19 16.96 -6.83
N LEU A 72 -3.24 16.40 -6.19
CA LEU A 72 -4.27 15.62 -6.89
C LEU A 72 -4.99 16.46 -7.96
N SER A 73 -5.39 17.70 -7.65
CA SER A 73 -6.07 18.56 -8.61
C SER A 73 -5.24 18.83 -9.88
N HIS A 74 -3.91 18.97 -9.76
CA HIS A 74 -3.05 19.15 -10.93
C HIS A 74 -2.94 17.88 -11.78
N LEU A 75 -2.97 16.69 -11.17
CA LEU A 75 -3.01 15.45 -11.92
C LEU A 75 -4.33 15.29 -12.69
N LEU A 76 -5.44 15.68 -12.07
CA LEU A 76 -6.77 15.61 -12.67
C LEU A 76 -6.96 16.56 -13.86
N GLU A 77 -6.18 17.65 -13.94
CA GLU A 77 -6.13 18.53 -15.12
C GLU A 77 -5.55 17.82 -16.37
N GLN A 78 -4.74 16.78 -16.15
CA GLN A 78 -4.08 16.02 -17.20
C GLN A 78 -4.87 14.78 -17.64
N GLY A 79 -5.84 14.31 -16.85
CA GLY A 79 -6.66 13.14 -17.11
C GLY A 79 -7.10 12.40 -15.88
N PRO A 80 -7.69 11.21 -16.04
CA PRO A 80 -8.10 10.37 -14.92
C PRO A 80 -6.92 9.97 -14.04
N VAL A 81 -7.15 9.86 -12.72
CA VAL A 81 -6.15 9.41 -11.76
C VAL A 81 -6.58 8.08 -11.16
N VAL A 82 -5.74 7.06 -11.31
CA VAL A 82 -5.84 5.81 -10.56
C VAL A 82 -5.01 5.98 -9.29
N MET A 83 -5.68 5.93 -8.16
CA MET A 83 -5.06 6.11 -6.85
C MET A 83 -5.23 4.84 -6.02
N THR A 84 -4.13 4.31 -5.49
CA THR A 84 -4.13 3.16 -4.60
C THR A 84 -3.47 3.50 -3.27
N PHE A 85 -4.06 3.01 -2.17
CA PHE A 85 -3.45 3.09 -0.85
C PHE A 85 -2.83 1.74 -0.50
N TYR A 86 -1.61 1.76 0.04
CA TYR A 86 -0.91 0.55 0.45
C TYR A 86 -0.29 0.73 1.84
N ARG A 87 -0.07 -0.37 2.54
CA ARG A 87 0.34 -0.34 3.95
C ARG A 87 1.80 0.09 4.16
N GLY A 88 2.68 -0.25 3.23
CA GLY A 88 4.10 0.09 3.31
C GLY A 88 5.01 -0.98 2.70
N ALA A 89 6.31 -0.67 2.64
CA ALA A 89 7.36 -1.54 2.10
C ALA A 89 7.57 -2.85 2.90
N TRP A 90 7.09 -2.90 4.13
CA TRP A 90 7.12 -4.08 4.98
C TRP A 90 6.06 -5.13 4.61
N CYS A 91 5.05 -4.75 3.81
CA CYS A 91 3.90 -5.61 3.49
C CYS A 91 4.11 -6.39 2.20
N PRO A 92 4.26 -7.72 2.24
CA PRO A 92 4.51 -8.53 1.05
C PRO A 92 3.35 -8.51 0.05
N TYR A 93 2.10 -8.45 0.51
CA TYR A 93 0.93 -8.30 -0.36
C TYR A 93 0.97 -6.99 -1.15
N CYS A 94 1.46 -5.91 -0.52
CA CYS A 94 1.64 -4.63 -1.21
C CYS A 94 2.68 -4.73 -2.33
N HIS A 95 3.75 -5.52 -2.13
CA HIS A 95 4.74 -5.76 -3.18
C HIS A 95 4.12 -6.45 -4.40
N LEU A 96 3.28 -7.47 -4.20
CA LEU A 96 2.57 -8.14 -5.29
C LEU A 96 1.65 -7.17 -6.03
N THR A 97 0.86 -6.40 -5.28
CA THR A 97 -0.08 -5.43 -5.83
C THR A 97 0.63 -4.32 -6.62
N LEU A 98 1.69 -3.73 -6.07
CA LEU A 98 2.43 -2.65 -6.75
C LEU A 98 3.13 -3.16 -8.02
N ARG A 99 3.65 -4.38 -8.03
CA ARG A 99 4.18 -5.01 -9.26
C ARG A 99 3.10 -5.25 -10.31
N ALA A 100 1.91 -5.68 -9.90
CA ALA A 100 0.78 -5.84 -10.83
C ALA A 100 0.37 -4.49 -11.43
N TYR A 101 0.35 -3.41 -10.64
CA TYR A 101 0.14 -2.06 -11.16
C TYR A 101 1.25 -1.61 -12.10
N GLN A 102 2.52 -1.94 -11.82
CA GLN A 102 3.63 -1.64 -12.74
C GLN A 102 3.45 -2.35 -14.08
N GLN A 103 2.98 -3.60 -14.10
CA GLN A 103 2.68 -4.33 -15.33
C GLN A 103 1.51 -3.71 -16.10
N ALA A 104 0.50 -3.21 -15.40
CA ALA A 104 -0.67 -2.57 -16.01
C ALA A 104 -0.42 -1.11 -16.42
N LEU A 105 0.69 -0.49 -15.98
CA LEU A 105 0.96 0.92 -16.17
C LEU A 105 0.91 1.38 -17.64
N PRO A 106 1.48 0.63 -18.62
CA PRO A 106 1.39 1.04 -20.03
C PRO A 106 -0.06 1.13 -20.55
N GLN A 107 -0.94 0.25 -20.06
CA GLN A 107 -2.36 0.26 -20.46
C GLN A 107 -3.10 1.45 -19.82
N LEU A 108 -2.80 1.77 -18.56
CA LEU A 108 -3.35 2.94 -17.88
C LEU A 108 -2.94 4.24 -18.59
N GLN A 109 -1.66 4.36 -18.92
CA GLN A 109 -1.11 5.51 -19.63
C GLN A 109 -1.68 5.64 -21.06
N ALA A 110 -1.87 4.54 -21.77
CA ALA A 110 -2.52 4.55 -23.08
C ALA A 110 -3.98 5.02 -23.00
N GLY A 111 -4.64 4.81 -21.85
CA GLY A 111 -5.96 5.36 -21.54
C GLY A 111 -5.92 6.81 -21.02
N GLY A 112 -4.77 7.48 -21.02
CA GLY A 112 -4.60 8.85 -20.49
C GLY A 112 -4.63 8.95 -18.97
N ALA A 113 -4.57 7.83 -18.24
CA ALA A 113 -4.65 7.84 -16.79
C ALA A 113 -3.26 7.94 -16.12
N THR A 114 -3.19 8.69 -15.03
CA THR A 114 -2.02 8.75 -14.13
C THR A 114 -2.22 7.80 -12.97
N LEU A 115 -1.19 6.99 -12.64
CA LEU A 115 -1.18 6.11 -11.48
C LEU A 115 -0.34 6.71 -10.34
N VAL A 116 -0.90 6.75 -9.13
CA VAL A 116 -0.18 7.08 -7.90
C VAL A 116 -0.48 6.06 -6.80
N ALA A 117 0.51 5.76 -5.96
CA ALA A 117 0.31 4.91 -4.79
C ALA A 117 0.69 5.67 -3.52
N ILE A 118 -0.16 5.60 -2.49
CA ILE A 118 -0.05 6.38 -1.26
C ILE A 118 0.13 5.45 -0.07
N SER A 119 1.07 5.77 0.81
CA SER A 119 1.28 5.04 2.07
C SER A 119 1.75 5.97 3.19
N PRO A 120 1.61 5.56 4.46
CA PRO A 120 2.08 6.36 5.60
C PRO A 120 3.61 6.36 5.76
N GLN A 121 4.33 5.55 5.02
CA GLN A 121 5.79 5.45 5.16
C GLN A 121 6.52 6.73 4.73
N THR A 122 7.71 6.92 5.27
CA THR A 122 8.56 8.06 4.94
C THR A 122 9.00 8.05 3.47
N PRO A 123 9.35 9.22 2.88
CA PRO A 123 9.88 9.28 1.51
C PRO A 123 11.12 8.41 1.29
N HIS A 124 11.95 8.23 2.33
CA HIS A 124 13.12 7.35 2.29
C HIS A 124 12.74 5.90 1.98
N HIS A 125 11.77 5.35 2.72
CA HIS A 125 11.28 3.98 2.49
C HIS A 125 10.52 3.84 1.18
N SER A 126 9.79 4.89 0.75
CA SER A 126 9.13 4.93 -0.56
C SER A 126 10.14 4.86 -1.70
N ARG A 127 11.27 5.57 -1.59
CA ARG A 127 12.37 5.54 -2.57
C ARG A 127 13.00 4.15 -2.65
N ALA A 128 13.39 3.59 -1.50
CA ALA A 128 13.99 2.26 -1.45
C ALA A 128 13.07 1.18 -2.04
N LEU A 129 11.75 1.28 -1.80
CA LEU A 129 10.77 0.37 -2.38
C LEU A 129 10.67 0.56 -3.90
N ALA A 130 10.58 1.81 -4.39
CA ALA A 130 10.51 2.09 -5.83
C ALA A 130 11.74 1.53 -6.57
N GLU A 131 12.93 1.76 -6.05
CA GLU A 131 14.19 1.24 -6.61
C GLU A 131 14.21 -0.29 -6.59
N LYS A 132 13.91 -0.92 -5.46
CA LYS A 132 13.94 -2.38 -5.30
C LYS A 132 12.94 -3.10 -6.22
N GLN A 133 11.78 -2.50 -6.48
CA GLN A 133 10.70 -3.08 -7.27
C GLN A 133 10.64 -2.53 -8.70
N GLU A 134 11.58 -1.64 -9.07
CA GLU A 134 11.64 -0.98 -10.40
C GLU A 134 10.32 -0.27 -10.76
N LEU A 135 9.68 0.38 -9.75
CA LEU A 135 8.42 1.09 -9.94
C LEU A 135 8.67 2.46 -10.59
N THR A 136 7.96 2.76 -11.66
CA THR A 136 8.13 4.00 -12.43
C THR A 136 7.01 5.02 -12.23
N PHE A 137 5.94 4.65 -11.53
CA PHE A 137 4.87 5.57 -11.11
C PHE A 137 5.17 6.17 -9.73
N ALA A 138 4.48 7.26 -9.39
CA ALA A 138 4.75 8.00 -8.16
C ALA A 138 4.28 7.24 -6.90
N LEU A 139 5.21 7.02 -5.96
CA LEU A 139 4.90 6.61 -4.59
C LEU A 139 4.87 7.85 -3.71
N LEU A 140 3.71 8.14 -3.10
CA LEU A 140 3.47 9.33 -2.30
C LEU A 140 3.48 8.98 -0.80
N SER A 141 4.11 9.83 0.00
CA SER A 141 4.25 9.62 1.45
C SER A 141 3.23 10.47 2.21
N ASP A 142 2.25 9.82 2.83
CA ASP A 142 1.23 10.40 3.72
C ASP A 142 1.64 10.17 5.19
N THR A 143 2.79 10.71 5.59
CA THR A 143 3.29 10.57 6.97
C THR A 143 2.28 11.10 7.97
N GLY A 144 1.85 10.25 8.91
CA GLY A 144 0.79 10.56 9.87
C GLY A 144 -0.63 10.30 9.35
N ASN A 145 -0.81 9.69 8.16
CA ASN A 145 -2.10 9.22 7.63
C ASN A 145 -3.17 10.33 7.48
N GLN A 146 -2.79 11.55 7.16
CA GLN A 146 -3.74 12.67 7.10
C GLN A 146 -4.69 12.54 5.90
N VAL A 147 -4.15 12.20 4.73
CA VAL A 147 -4.94 11.96 3.52
C VAL A 147 -5.74 10.67 3.67
N ALA A 148 -5.11 9.57 4.07
CA ALA A 148 -5.81 8.29 4.28
C ALA A 148 -6.98 8.42 5.27
N ARG A 149 -6.87 9.30 6.29
CA ARG A 149 -7.96 9.60 7.23
C ARG A 149 -9.15 10.27 6.55
N GLN A 150 -8.91 11.21 5.63
CA GLN A 150 -9.96 11.88 4.87
C GLN A 150 -10.70 10.91 3.93
N PHE A 151 -10.01 9.86 3.47
CA PHE A 151 -10.59 8.78 2.68
C PHE A 151 -11.28 7.69 3.53
N GLY A 152 -11.24 7.79 4.87
CA GLY A 152 -11.83 6.81 5.79
C GLY A 152 -11.09 5.48 5.85
N LEU A 153 -9.78 5.45 5.52
CA LEU A 153 -9.00 4.22 5.36
C LEU A 153 -8.13 3.89 6.59
N VAL A 154 -8.08 4.77 7.59
CA VAL A 154 -7.20 4.58 8.76
C VAL A 154 -7.84 3.67 9.78
N PHE A 155 -7.06 2.71 10.27
CA PHE A 155 -7.40 1.84 11.39
C PHE A 155 -6.22 1.71 12.34
N THR A 156 -6.50 1.38 13.59
CA THR A 156 -5.48 1.22 14.62
C THR A 156 -5.08 -0.24 14.77
N ILE A 157 -3.79 -0.49 14.90
CA ILE A 157 -3.22 -1.80 15.21
C ILE A 157 -2.87 -1.83 16.70
N ASP A 158 -3.39 -2.83 17.42
CA ASP A 158 -3.12 -2.99 18.86
C ASP A 158 -1.66 -3.40 19.14
N GLU A 159 -1.22 -3.24 20.38
CA GLU A 159 0.17 -3.51 20.80
C GLU A 159 0.58 -4.97 20.59
N ALA A 160 -0.33 -5.92 20.80
CA ALA A 160 -0.04 -7.34 20.62
C ALA A 160 0.25 -7.66 19.15
N VAL A 161 -0.50 -7.05 18.24
CA VAL A 161 -0.31 -7.18 16.79
C VAL A 161 0.97 -6.48 16.34
N ARG A 162 1.31 -5.30 16.90
CA ARG A 162 2.61 -4.64 16.63
C ARG A 162 3.78 -5.54 17.00
N GLY A 163 3.69 -6.25 18.14
CA GLY A 163 4.68 -7.24 18.56
C GLY A 163 4.80 -8.41 17.55
N ALA A 164 3.71 -8.86 16.97
CA ALA A 164 3.73 -9.88 15.93
C ALA A 164 4.37 -9.37 14.62
N TYR A 165 4.08 -8.13 14.21
CA TYR A 165 4.72 -7.52 13.05
C TYR A 165 6.24 -7.38 13.21
N LYS A 166 6.73 -7.01 14.40
CA LYS A 166 8.19 -6.95 14.68
C LYS A 166 8.88 -8.30 14.51
N GLN A 167 8.21 -9.42 14.79
CA GLN A 167 8.77 -10.76 14.59
C GLN A 167 8.97 -11.13 13.11
N VAL A 168 8.34 -10.39 12.20
CA VAL A 168 8.50 -10.53 10.75
C VAL A 168 9.15 -9.29 10.13
N ASP A 169 10.04 -8.64 10.87
CA ASP A 169 10.83 -7.47 10.46
C ASP A 169 10.00 -6.26 10.00
N ALA A 170 8.75 -6.13 10.46
CA ALA A 170 7.85 -5.02 10.17
C ALA A 170 7.73 -4.08 11.38
N ASP A 171 8.74 -3.25 11.63
CA ASP A 171 8.69 -2.19 12.65
C ASP A 171 7.94 -0.97 12.10
N LEU A 172 6.62 -0.91 12.34
CA LEU A 172 5.74 0.10 11.78
C LEU A 172 6.18 1.55 12.11
N PRO A 173 6.55 1.89 13.37
CA PRO A 173 7.08 3.21 13.68
C PRO A 173 8.31 3.58 12.86
N ALA A 174 9.24 2.65 12.66
CA ALA A 174 10.44 2.89 11.87
C ALA A 174 10.12 3.19 10.41
N PHE A 175 9.17 2.44 9.81
CA PHE A 175 8.72 2.68 8.44
C PHE A 175 7.96 4.00 8.27
N ASN A 176 7.07 4.31 9.20
CA ASN A 176 6.16 5.46 9.09
C ASN A 176 6.76 6.75 9.62
N GLY A 177 7.85 6.70 10.39
CA GLY A 177 8.45 7.87 11.06
C GLY A 177 7.56 8.48 12.15
N THR A 178 6.57 7.72 12.62
CA THR A 178 5.61 8.10 13.66
C THR A 178 5.28 6.89 14.52
N ASP A 179 4.81 7.12 15.76
CA ASP A 179 4.37 6.05 16.67
C ASP A 179 3.00 5.44 16.28
N SER A 180 2.46 5.86 15.15
CA SER A 180 1.12 5.45 14.65
C SER A 180 1.21 4.49 13.46
#